data_686dc78e3b7f76e7032d4ff1e4f3b816
#
_entry.id   686dc78e3b7f76e7032d4ff1e4f3b816
#
_cell.length_a   1.000
_cell.length_b   1.000
_cell.length_c   1.000
_cell.angle_alpha   90.00
_cell.angle_beta   90.00
_cell.angle_gamma   90.00
#
_symmetry.space_group_name_H-M   'P 1'
#
loop_
_entity.id
_entity.type
_entity.pdbx_description
1 polymer ?
#
loop_
_entity_poly.entity_id
_entity_poly.type
_entity_poly.pdbx_seq_one_letter_code
_entity_poly.pdbx_strand_id
1 'polypeptide(L)'
;LIVFSGVGKTRAEMEIALSGGIRQFNVESEPEMQLLSEVAMKMGQVAPVTIRINPNVDAKTHSKISTGKKEDKFGIPILRAREVFAMAADLPGLKVVGIDVHIGSQLTELEPYGLAYEMVAELTKVLRADGHEITRLDLGGGLGITYKNINDTPPTPEEYAALVCEKVGHLGCQIEIEPGRFIVGNAGILVSEVIYVKSGEDRNFLILDGAMNDLIRPAMYGAYHEIVPVEQPLDQINYENYDVVGPVCESGDTFATVSYTHLTLPTT
;
A
#
# COMPACT_ATOMS: atom_id res chain seq x y z
N LEU A 1 4.31 -7.65 -17.75
CA LEU A 1 5.07 -8.28 -16.67
C LEU A 1 4.31 -8.10 -15.36
N ILE A 2 3.81 -9.19 -14.76
CA ILE A 2 2.97 -9.16 -13.56
C ILE A 2 3.76 -9.80 -12.41
N VAL A 3 3.71 -9.16 -11.25
CA VAL A 3 4.20 -9.68 -9.97
C VAL A 3 2.99 -9.99 -9.10
N PHE A 4 3.01 -11.12 -8.38
CA PHE A 4 1.91 -11.53 -7.51
C PHE A 4 2.31 -11.42 -6.04
N SER A 5 1.85 -10.36 -5.39
CA SER A 5 2.02 -10.08 -3.96
C SER A 5 0.76 -10.43 -3.15
N GLY A 6 0.90 -10.54 -1.82
CA GLY A 6 -0.20 -10.75 -0.88
C GLY A 6 -0.05 -11.99 -0.01
N VAL A 7 -0.51 -11.90 1.24
CA VAL A 7 -0.30 -12.91 2.32
C VAL A 7 -1.20 -14.14 2.22
N GLY A 8 -2.17 -14.16 1.32
CA GLY A 8 -3.21 -15.19 1.29
C GLY A 8 -3.47 -15.77 -0.10
N LYS A 9 -2.41 -15.96 -0.91
CA LYS A 9 -2.54 -16.58 -2.24
C LYS A 9 -3.06 -18.00 -2.13
N THR A 10 -4.15 -18.28 -2.83
CA THR A 10 -4.75 -19.62 -2.86
C THR A 10 -4.10 -20.51 -3.92
N ARG A 11 -4.26 -21.83 -3.79
CA ARG A 11 -3.81 -22.82 -4.78
C ARG A 11 -4.32 -22.49 -6.19
N ALA A 12 -5.60 -22.15 -6.33
CA ALA A 12 -6.21 -21.85 -7.62
C ALA A 12 -5.60 -20.57 -8.26
N GLU A 13 -5.33 -19.54 -7.46
CA GLU A 13 -4.67 -18.32 -7.94
C GLU A 13 -3.23 -18.59 -8.35
N MET A 14 -2.50 -19.44 -7.62
CA MET A 14 -1.14 -19.88 -8.00
C MET A 14 -1.15 -20.62 -9.33
N GLU A 15 -2.11 -21.55 -9.54
CA GLU A 15 -2.27 -22.28 -10.80
C GLU A 15 -2.56 -21.34 -11.99
N ILE A 16 -3.44 -20.36 -11.80
CA ILE A 16 -3.75 -19.33 -12.81
C ILE A 16 -2.52 -18.49 -13.13
N ALA A 17 -1.82 -18.02 -12.10
CA ALA A 17 -0.65 -17.17 -12.26
C ALA A 17 0.49 -17.88 -12.99
N LEU A 18 0.78 -19.15 -12.63
CA LEU A 18 1.77 -19.98 -13.31
C LEU A 18 1.39 -20.24 -14.77
N SER A 19 0.12 -20.56 -15.03
CA SER A 19 -0.39 -20.75 -16.40
C SER A 19 -0.25 -19.50 -17.26
N GLY A 20 -0.42 -18.32 -16.65
CA GLY A 20 -0.28 -17.02 -17.31
C GLY A 20 1.16 -16.57 -17.53
N GLY A 21 2.15 -17.32 -17.06
CA GLY A 21 3.56 -16.97 -17.20
C GLY A 21 3.95 -15.70 -16.43
N ILE A 22 3.48 -15.59 -15.21
CA ILE A 22 3.78 -14.44 -14.31
C ILE A 22 5.29 -14.27 -14.14
N ARG A 23 5.73 -13.03 -13.91
CA ARG A 23 7.14 -12.70 -13.72
C ARG A 23 7.73 -13.32 -12.47
N GLN A 24 7.01 -13.20 -11.34
CA GLN A 24 7.40 -13.75 -10.03
C GLN A 24 6.25 -13.72 -9.03
N PHE A 25 6.40 -14.51 -7.98
CA PHE A 25 5.60 -14.45 -6.77
C PHE A 25 6.42 -13.79 -5.66
N ASN A 26 5.86 -12.81 -4.98
CA ASN A 26 6.40 -12.29 -3.73
C ASN A 26 5.79 -13.12 -2.60
N VAL A 27 6.57 -14.06 -2.05
CA VAL A 27 6.10 -15.01 -1.03
C VAL A 27 6.38 -14.49 0.38
N GLU A 28 5.44 -14.75 1.29
CA GLU A 28 5.40 -14.09 2.60
C GLU A 28 5.45 -15.07 3.78
N SER A 29 5.43 -16.38 3.52
CA SER A 29 5.49 -17.41 4.59
C SER A 29 6.00 -18.75 4.09
N GLU A 30 6.54 -19.57 5.01
CA GLU A 30 7.03 -20.92 4.70
C GLU A 30 5.92 -21.86 4.20
N PRO A 31 4.68 -21.89 4.80
CA PRO A 31 3.60 -22.68 4.26
C PRO A 31 3.18 -22.29 2.84
N GLU A 32 3.22 -20.99 2.51
CA GLU A 32 2.95 -20.51 1.16
C GLU A 32 4.00 -21.03 0.16
N MET A 33 5.29 -20.97 0.51
CA MET A 33 6.37 -21.48 -0.32
C MET A 33 6.25 -22.98 -0.58
N GLN A 34 5.91 -23.75 0.45
CA GLN A 34 5.67 -25.19 0.31
C GLN A 34 4.51 -25.46 -0.65
N LEU A 35 3.38 -24.78 -0.46
CA LEU A 35 2.20 -24.92 -1.32
C LEU A 35 2.52 -24.52 -2.77
N LEU A 36 3.22 -23.41 -2.98
CA LEU A 36 3.60 -22.95 -4.32
C LEU A 36 4.55 -23.94 -5.00
N SER A 37 5.49 -24.51 -4.27
CA SER A 37 6.39 -25.55 -4.79
C SER A 37 5.62 -26.80 -5.25
N GLU A 38 4.66 -27.28 -4.43
CA GLU A 38 3.80 -28.40 -4.81
C GLU A 38 2.99 -28.12 -6.08
N VAL A 39 2.40 -26.92 -6.17
CA VAL A 39 1.62 -26.50 -7.33
C VAL A 39 2.49 -26.44 -8.58
N ALA A 40 3.63 -25.79 -8.48
CA ALA A 40 4.57 -25.67 -9.60
C ALA A 40 5.05 -27.03 -10.11
N MET A 41 5.45 -27.92 -9.21
CA MET A 41 5.85 -29.30 -9.57
C MET A 41 4.71 -30.07 -10.24
N LYS A 42 3.48 -29.98 -9.72
CA LYS A 42 2.30 -30.63 -10.32
C LYS A 42 2.04 -30.14 -11.74
N MET A 43 2.34 -28.88 -12.01
CA MET A 43 2.21 -28.26 -13.34
C MET A 43 3.42 -28.47 -14.25
N GLY A 44 4.48 -29.14 -13.77
CA GLY A 44 5.74 -29.31 -14.51
C GLY A 44 6.49 -28.00 -14.73
N GLN A 45 6.33 -27.05 -13.81
CA GLN A 45 6.93 -25.71 -13.87
C GLN A 45 7.82 -25.45 -12.67
N VAL A 46 8.58 -24.37 -12.73
CA VAL A 46 9.35 -23.81 -11.61
C VAL A 46 8.91 -22.36 -11.43
N ALA A 47 8.43 -22.04 -10.23
CA ALA A 47 7.95 -20.70 -9.88
C ALA A 47 9.13 -19.78 -9.52
N PRO A 48 9.33 -18.65 -10.22
CA PRO A 48 10.27 -17.63 -9.77
C PRO A 48 9.69 -16.91 -8.54
N VAL A 49 10.48 -16.83 -7.46
CA VAL A 49 10.03 -16.22 -6.21
C VAL A 49 11.01 -15.18 -5.70
N THR A 50 10.49 -14.07 -5.19
CA THR A 50 11.16 -13.20 -4.24
C THR A 50 10.58 -13.48 -2.86
N ILE A 51 11.39 -13.39 -1.84
CA ILE A 51 10.94 -13.59 -0.46
C ILE A 51 10.77 -12.24 0.19
N ARG A 52 9.53 -11.95 0.65
CA ARG A 52 9.23 -10.70 1.31
C ARG A 52 9.77 -10.70 2.72
N ILE A 53 10.64 -9.74 2.98
CA ILE A 53 11.29 -9.53 4.26
C ILE A 53 10.64 -8.36 4.98
N ASN A 54 10.31 -8.58 6.25
CA ASN A 54 9.91 -7.51 7.16
C ASN A 54 11.17 -6.92 7.81
N PRO A 55 11.57 -5.68 7.48
CA PRO A 55 12.79 -5.08 7.97
C PRO A 55 12.67 -4.53 9.40
N ASN A 56 11.47 -4.56 10.00
CA ASN A 56 11.18 -3.96 11.30
C ASN A 56 11.47 -2.44 11.34
N VAL A 57 11.11 -1.73 10.28
CA VAL A 57 11.25 -0.28 10.16
C VAL A 57 9.90 0.40 10.44
N ASP A 58 9.91 1.45 11.25
CA ASP A 58 8.72 2.28 11.48
C ASP A 58 8.54 3.28 10.33
N ALA A 59 7.52 3.05 9.52
CA ALA A 59 7.17 3.93 8.40
C ALA A 59 6.56 5.28 8.82
N LYS A 60 6.36 5.52 10.13
CA LYS A 60 5.75 6.74 10.70
C LYS A 60 4.39 7.08 10.08
N THR A 61 3.64 6.07 9.66
CA THR A 61 2.31 6.19 9.04
C THR A 61 1.22 5.74 10.00
N HIS A 62 -0.06 5.86 9.58
CA HIS A 62 -1.18 5.35 10.37
C HIS A 62 -1.01 3.85 10.67
N SER A 63 -1.25 3.43 11.92
CA SER A 63 -0.97 2.06 12.40
C SER A 63 -1.61 0.95 11.54
N LYS A 64 -2.79 1.20 10.95
CA LYS A 64 -3.48 0.23 10.08
C LYS A 64 -2.90 0.09 8.67
N ILE A 65 -1.98 0.98 8.25
CA ILE A 65 -1.34 0.94 6.92
C ILE A 65 0.18 0.78 6.99
N SER A 66 0.75 0.66 8.18
CA SER A 66 2.12 0.21 8.41
C SER A 66 2.21 -1.30 8.13
N THR A 67 3.26 -1.75 7.46
CA THR A 67 3.46 -3.16 7.08
C THR A 67 4.89 -3.64 7.34
N GLY A 68 5.73 -2.78 7.91
CA GLY A 68 7.14 -3.03 8.15
C GLY A 68 7.53 -3.24 9.63
N LYS A 69 6.56 -3.24 10.56
CA LYS A 69 6.81 -3.45 11.99
C LYS A 69 6.78 -4.92 12.37
N LYS A 70 7.41 -5.26 13.50
CA LYS A 70 7.53 -6.65 13.99
C LYS A 70 6.17 -7.34 14.23
N GLU A 71 5.15 -6.58 14.59
CA GLU A 71 3.79 -7.08 14.88
C GLU A 71 2.93 -7.24 13.63
N ASP A 72 3.40 -6.76 12.47
CA ASP A 72 2.64 -6.82 11.25
C ASP A 72 2.63 -8.26 10.70
N LYS A 73 1.49 -8.66 10.10
CA LYS A 73 1.31 -10.01 9.52
C LYS A 73 2.10 -10.27 8.25
N PHE A 74 2.84 -9.28 7.77
CA PHE A 74 3.46 -9.29 6.44
C PHE A 74 4.94 -9.69 6.50
N GLY A 75 5.31 -10.53 5.55
CA GLY A 75 6.71 -10.90 5.29
C GLY A 75 7.38 -11.74 6.37
N ILE A 76 8.57 -12.19 6.05
CA ILE A 76 9.44 -12.97 6.95
C ILE A 76 10.28 -12.00 7.80
N PRO A 77 10.37 -12.18 9.13
CA PRO A 77 11.25 -11.38 9.96
C PRO A 77 12.69 -11.45 9.47
N ILE A 78 13.36 -10.30 9.36
CA ILE A 78 14.73 -10.23 8.79
C ILE A 78 15.72 -11.16 9.50
N LEU A 79 15.57 -11.41 10.81
CA LEU A 79 16.42 -12.31 11.57
C LEU A 79 16.32 -13.78 11.12
N ARG A 80 15.21 -14.15 10.45
CA ARG A 80 14.99 -15.48 9.91
C ARG A 80 15.31 -15.62 8.43
N ALA A 81 15.67 -14.50 7.77
CA ALA A 81 15.86 -14.46 6.32
C ALA A 81 16.78 -15.58 5.82
N ARG A 82 17.98 -15.72 6.39
CA ARG A 82 18.96 -16.73 5.95
C ARG A 82 18.41 -18.17 6.02
N GLU A 83 17.74 -18.51 7.12
CA GLU A 83 17.10 -19.82 7.30
C GLU A 83 16.04 -20.08 6.23
N VAL A 84 15.17 -19.09 6.00
CA VAL A 84 14.04 -19.22 5.07
C VAL A 84 14.51 -19.24 3.61
N PHE A 85 15.55 -18.47 3.25
CA PHE A 85 16.16 -18.53 1.92
C PHE A 85 16.79 -19.89 1.64
N ALA A 86 17.48 -20.48 2.63
CA ALA A 86 18.04 -21.83 2.50
C ALA A 86 16.93 -22.87 2.30
N MET A 87 15.86 -22.82 3.11
CA MET A 87 14.69 -23.70 2.98
C MET A 87 14.04 -23.54 1.58
N ALA A 88 13.86 -22.33 1.10
CA ALA A 88 13.25 -22.07 -0.20
C ALA A 88 14.10 -22.60 -1.35
N ALA A 89 15.42 -22.55 -1.25
CA ALA A 89 16.34 -23.10 -2.23
C ALA A 89 16.28 -24.62 -2.34
N ASP A 90 15.89 -25.31 -1.25
CA ASP A 90 15.70 -26.77 -1.22
C ASP A 90 14.35 -27.22 -1.80
N LEU A 91 13.42 -26.29 -2.10
CA LEU A 91 12.10 -26.61 -2.66
C LEU A 91 12.16 -26.71 -4.20
N PRO A 92 12.00 -27.91 -4.77
CA PRO A 92 12.28 -28.16 -6.19
C PRO A 92 11.35 -27.42 -7.16
N GLY A 93 10.18 -27.00 -6.70
CA GLY A 93 9.22 -26.22 -7.50
C GLY A 93 9.50 -24.71 -7.50
N LEU A 94 10.52 -24.25 -6.78
CA LEU A 94 10.83 -22.83 -6.65
C LEU A 94 12.18 -22.46 -7.26
N LYS A 95 12.27 -21.26 -7.78
CA LYS A 95 13.53 -20.57 -8.09
C LYS A 95 13.57 -19.25 -7.35
N VAL A 96 14.35 -19.17 -6.29
CA VAL A 96 14.58 -17.90 -5.58
C VAL A 96 15.35 -16.96 -6.50
N VAL A 97 14.78 -15.79 -6.78
CA VAL A 97 15.37 -14.79 -7.68
C VAL A 97 15.71 -13.48 -6.98
N GLY A 98 15.15 -13.23 -5.78
CA GLY A 98 15.39 -11.95 -5.13
C GLY A 98 14.72 -11.77 -3.77
N ILE A 99 14.73 -10.52 -3.34
CA ILE A 99 14.13 -10.05 -2.09
C ILE A 99 12.99 -9.09 -2.44
N ASP A 100 11.90 -9.16 -1.68
CA ASP A 100 10.81 -8.16 -1.66
C ASP A 100 10.79 -7.46 -0.31
N VAL A 101 10.45 -6.17 -0.30
CA VAL A 101 10.20 -5.37 0.89
C VAL A 101 9.10 -4.35 0.66
N HIS A 102 8.16 -4.25 1.62
CA HIS A 102 7.15 -3.19 1.61
C HIS A 102 6.88 -2.75 3.05
N ILE A 103 7.10 -1.47 3.35
CA ILE A 103 7.10 -0.95 4.74
C ILE A 103 5.83 -0.21 5.12
N GLY A 104 4.97 0.13 4.15
CA GLY A 104 3.72 0.82 4.43
C GLY A 104 3.18 1.61 3.25
N SER A 105 2.10 2.34 3.51
CA SER A 105 1.44 3.20 2.53
C SER A 105 1.38 4.64 3.01
N GLN A 106 1.33 5.60 2.07
CA GLN A 106 1.30 7.02 2.35
C GLN A 106 2.54 7.48 3.14
N LEU A 107 3.71 7.08 2.68
CA LEU A 107 4.97 7.58 3.22
C LEU A 107 5.26 8.96 2.62
N THR A 108 5.44 9.93 3.50
CA THR A 108 5.73 11.33 3.15
C THR A 108 7.17 11.73 3.47
N GLU A 109 7.97 10.78 3.98
CA GLU A 109 9.39 10.95 4.29
C GLU A 109 10.22 9.87 3.62
N LEU A 110 11.45 10.22 3.19
CA LEU A 110 12.39 9.29 2.56
C LEU A 110 13.18 8.45 3.57
N GLU A 111 13.34 8.92 4.81
CA GLU A 111 14.16 8.26 5.83
C GLU A 111 13.76 6.79 6.07
N PRO A 112 12.47 6.43 6.24
CA PRO A 112 12.09 5.03 6.42
C PRO A 112 12.47 4.14 5.23
N TYR A 113 12.36 4.65 4.01
CA TYR A 113 12.81 3.94 2.81
C TYR A 113 14.32 3.72 2.84
N GLY A 114 15.09 4.76 3.18
CA GLY A 114 16.55 4.68 3.27
C GLY A 114 17.00 3.59 4.23
N LEU A 115 16.41 3.53 5.42
CA LEU A 115 16.70 2.51 6.44
C LEU A 115 16.36 1.09 5.94
N ALA A 116 15.18 0.91 5.33
CA ALA A 116 14.77 -0.38 4.80
C ALA A 116 15.69 -0.86 3.67
N TYR A 117 16.07 0.04 2.76
CA TYR A 117 16.91 -0.32 1.61
C TYR A 117 18.38 -0.56 1.99
N GLU A 118 18.90 0.09 3.03
CA GLU A 118 20.20 -0.27 3.62
C GLU A 118 20.18 -1.70 4.14
N MET A 119 19.11 -2.09 4.86
CA MET A 119 18.97 -3.46 5.36
C MET A 119 18.84 -4.48 4.23
N VAL A 120 18.09 -4.16 3.17
CA VAL A 120 17.99 -5.00 1.96
C VAL A 120 19.34 -5.14 1.28
N ALA A 121 20.12 -4.06 1.19
CA ALA A 121 21.45 -4.09 0.58
C ALA A 121 22.41 -5.01 1.36
N GLU A 122 22.43 -4.91 2.69
CA GLU A 122 23.27 -5.77 3.52
C GLU A 122 22.80 -7.23 3.46
N LEU A 123 21.49 -7.48 3.52
CA LEU A 123 20.94 -8.83 3.37
C LEU A 123 21.29 -9.45 2.01
N THR A 124 21.24 -8.66 0.93
CA THR A 124 21.62 -9.12 -0.41
C THR A 124 23.06 -9.62 -0.45
N LYS A 125 24.00 -8.89 0.19
CA LYS A 125 25.41 -9.29 0.27
C LYS A 125 25.57 -10.60 1.04
N VAL A 126 24.89 -10.73 2.17
CA VAL A 126 24.92 -11.93 3.03
C VAL A 126 24.37 -13.13 2.26
N LEU A 127 23.21 -13.01 1.64
CA LEU A 127 22.59 -14.11 0.89
C LEU A 127 23.44 -14.55 -0.32
N ARG A 128 24.06 -13.60 -1.02
CA ARG A 128 25.00 -13.93 -2.11
C ARG A 128 26.24 -14.65 -1.58
N ALA A 129 26.75 -14.29 -0.41
CA ALA A 129 27.85 -15.00 0.24
C ALA A 129 27.45 -16.42 0.67
N ASP A 130 26.16 -16.63 1.03
CA ASP A 130 25.59 -17.96 1.29
C ASP A 130 25.33 -18.79 0.02
N GLY A 131 25.57 -18.23 -1.16
CA GLY A 131 25.45 -18.92 -2.46
C GLY A 131 24.11 -18.69 -3.19
N HIS A 132 23.24 -17.83 -2.68
CA HIS A 132 21.98 -17.53 -3.35
C HIS A 132 22.17 -16.54 -4.53
N GLU A 133 21.49 -16.81 -5.65
CA GLU A 133 21.49 -15.94 -6.83
C GLU A 133 20.44 -14.82 -6.67
N ILE A 134 20.80 -13.75 -5.98
CA ILE A 134 19.90 -12.58 -5.80
C ILE A 134 20.12 -11.62 -6.97
N THR A 135 19.18 -11.60 -7.91
CA THR A 135 19.21 -10.79 -9.14
C THR A 135 18.11 -9.75 -9.23
N ARG A 136 17.10 -9.82 -8.34
CA ARG A 136 15.96 -8.91 -8.30
C ARG A 136 15.73 -8.35 -6.90
N LEU A 137 15.36 -7.09 -6.85
CA LEU A 137 14.90 -6.43 -5.64
C LEU A 137 13.55 -5.77 -5.94
N ASP A 138 12.49 -6.26 -5.30
CA ASP A 138 11.21 -5.59 -5.28
C ASP A 138 11.18 -4.69 -4.04
N LEU A 139 11.10 -3.40 -4.26
CA LEU A 139 11.17 -2.37 -3.21
C LEU A 139 9.78 -1.96 -2.72
N GLY A 140 8.75 -2.65 -3.20
CA GLY A 140 7.37 -2.36 -2.86
C GLY A 140 6.88 -1.01 -3.37
N GLY A 141 5.90 -0.47 -2.68
CA GLY A 141 5.30 0.82 -3.00
C GLY A 141 5.27 1.75 -1.80
N GLY A 142 4.15 2.44 -1.65
CA GLY A 142 3.88 3.26 -0.48
C GLY A 142 4.17 4.75 -0.65
N LEU A 143 4.79 5.19 -1.76
CA LEU A 143 5.03 6.61 -2.01
C LEU A 143 3.71 7.39 -1.89
N GLY A 144 3.73 8.42 -1.04
CA GLY A 144 2.56 9.19 -0.67
C GLY A 144 2.12 10.16 -1.74
N ILE A 145 0.89 10.67 -1.58
CA ILE A 145 0.34 11.79 -2.34
C ILE A 145 -0.11 12.88 -1.38
N THR A 146 -0.24 14.11 -1.87
CA THR A 146 -0.81 15.23 -1.12
C THR A 146 -2.31 15.05 -0.99
N TYR A 147 -2.84 15.10 0.24
CA TYR A 147 -4.27 15.14 0.52
C TYR A 147 -4.75 16.54 0.95
N LYS A 148 -3.90 17.28 1.64
CA LYS A 148 -4.17 18.66 2.05
C LYS A 148 -3.19 19.56 1.33
N ASN A 149 -3.67 20.63 0.71
CA ASN A 149 -2.82 21.60 0.01
C ASN A 149 -1.88 22.42 0.92
N ILE A 150 -1.80 22.09 2.21
CA ILE A 150 -1.05 22.84 3.21
C ILE A 150 -0.03 21.90 3.85
N ASN A 151 1.24 22.07 3.49
CA ASN A 151 2.45 21.56 4.14
C ASN A 151 2.82 20.07 4.03
N ASP A 152 2.02 19.20 3.43
CA ASP A 152 2.42 17.81 3.20
C ASP A 152 2.88 17.65 1.74
N THR A 153 4.13 17.96 1.45
CA THR A 153 4.74 17.61 0.16
C THR A 153 5.44 16.26 0.29
N PRO A 154 4.83 15.17 -0.17
CA PRO A 154 5.51 13.89 -0.22
C PRO A 154 6.72 13.98 -1.16
N PRO A 155 7.71 13.10 -1.01
CA PRO A 155 8.87 13.05 -1.90
C PRO A 155 8.45 12.90 -3.35
N THR A 156 9.18 13.57 -4.23
CA THR A 156 8.99 13.42 -5.68
C THR A 156 9.52 12.07 -6.16
N PRO A 157 9.05 11.58 -7.33
CA PRO A 157 9.62 10.36 -7.95
C PRO A 157 11.13 10.47 -8.17
N GLU A 158 11.63 11.66 -8.49
CA GLU A 158 13.06 11.92 -8.72
C GLU A 158 13.87 11.76 -7.43
N GLU A 159 13.39 12.31 -6.31
CA GLU A 159 14.02 12.17 -5.00
C GLU A 159 14.00 10.72 -4.52
N TYR A 160 12.87 10.02 -4.70
CA TYR A 160 12.75 8.60 -4.42
C TYR A 160 13.70 7.76 -5.26
N ALA A 161 13.77 8.00 -6.58
CA ALA A 161 14.67 7.30 -7.49
C ALA A 161 16.15 7.54 -7.14
N ALA A 162 16.51 8.77 -6.75
CA ALA A 162 17.86 9.08 -6.29
C ALA A 162 18.24 8.26 -5.05
N LEU A 163 17.33 8.15 -4.06
CA LEU A 163 17.53 7.32 -2.87
C LEU A 163 17.70 5.84 -3.24
N VAL A 164 16.85 5.31 -4.13
CA VAL A 164 16.95 3.92 -4.59
C VAL A 164 18.32 3.66 -5.25
N CYS A 165 18.75 4.55 -6.15
CA CYS A 165 20.05 4.43 -6.80
C CYS A 165 21.21 4.48 -5.79
N GLU A 166 21.14 5.36 -4.80
CA GLU A 166 22.15 5.47 -3.73
C GLU A 166 22.24 4.18 -2.92
N LYS A 167 21.11 3.66 -2.45
CA LYS A 167 21.07 2.56 -1.48
C LYS A 167 21.30 1.18 -2.11
N VAL A 168 20.75 0.92 -3.28
CA VAL A 168 20.74 -0.43 -3.88
C VAL A 168 21.24 -0.49 -5.32
N GLY A 169 21.46 0.65 -6.00
CA GLY A 169 21.88 0.69 -7.42
C GLY A 169 23.22 -0.02 -7.68
N HIS A 170 24.13 0.02 -6.70
CA HIS A 170 25.46 -0.62 -6.80
C HIS A 170 25.41 -2.18 -6.77
N LEU A 171 24.27 -2.78 -6.41
CA LEU A 171 24.13 -4.24 -6.30
C LEU A 171 23.97 -4.95 -7.65
N GLY A 172 23.66 -4.21 -8.73
CA GLY A 172 23.46 -4.76 -10.07
C GLY A 172 22.22 -5.65 -10.20
N CYS A 173 21.25 -5.49 -9.30
CA CYS A 173 19.96 -6.16 -9.38
C CYS A 173 19.00 -5.43 -10.33
N GLN A 174 18.03 -6.16 -10.88
CA GLN A 174 16.85 -5.56 -11.45
C GLN A 174 15.99 -5.01 -10.33
N ILE A 175 15.62 -3.72 -10.41
CA ILE A 175 14.78 -3.06 -9.42
C ILE A 175 13.34 -3.09 -9.90
N GLU A 176 12.44 -3.47 -9.01
CA GLU A 176 10.98 -3.45 -9.19
C GLU A 176 10.38 -2.56 -8.12
N ILE A 177 9.32 -1.84 -8.47
CA ILE A 177 8.54 -0.99 -7.55
C ILE A 177 7.06 -1.22 -7.78
N GLU A 178 6.26 -1.12 -6.71
CA GLU A 178 4.82 -1.38 -6.73
C GLU A 178 4.00 -0.10 -6.34
N PRO A 179 4.11 1.00 -7.08
CA PRO A 179 3.40 2.23 -6.76
C PRO A 179 1.90 2.05 -7.02
N GLY A 180 1.10 2.07 -5.96
CA GLY A 180 -0.36 1.99 -6.02
C GLY A 180 -0.99 3.37 -6.01
N ARG A 181 -1.14 3.93 -4.81
CA ARG A 181 -1.78 5.23 -4.55
C ARG A 181 -1.18 6.36 -5.38
N PHE A 182 0.13 6.40 -5.53
CA PHE A 182 0.81 7.45 -6.28
C PHE A 182 0.31 7.55 -7.73
N ILE A 183 -0.02 6.41 -8.37
CA ILE A 183 -0.52 6.39 -9.75
C ILE A 183 -1.99 6.78 -9.82
N VAL A 184 -2.83 6.30 -8.91
CA VAL A 184 -4.29 6.38 -9.06
C VAL A 184 -4.98 7.32 -8.07
N GLY A 185 -4.27 7.83 -7.08
CA GLY A 185 -4.87 8.62 -5.98
C GLY A 185 -5.57 9.89 -6.44
N ASN A 186 -5.08 10.52 -7.49
CA ASN A 186 -5.65 11.74 -8.08
C ASN A 186 -6.34 11.48 -9.43
N ALA A 187 -6.57 10.22 -9.79
CA ALA A 187 -7.13 9.83 -11.10
C ALA A 187 -8.66 9.72 -11.08
N GLY A 188 -9.32 9.84 -9.92
CA GLY A 188 -10.76 9.68 -9.79
C GLY A 188 -11.37 10.63 -8.76
N ILE A 189 -12.67 10.84 -8.90
CA ILE A 189 -13.51 11.60 -7.96
C ILE A 189 -14.71 10.74 -7.59
N LEU A 190 -15.23 10.93 -6.38
CA LEU A 190 -16.55 10.47 -5.98
C LEU A 190 -17.52 11.65 -6.15
N VAL A 191 -18.55 11.46 -6.97
CA VAL A 191 -19.65 12.43 -7.09
C VAL A 191 -20.83 11.87 -6.30
N SER A 192 -21.43 12.71 -5.46
CA SER A 192 -22.53 12.32 -4.59
C SER A 192 -23.56 13.45 -4.52
N GLU A 193 -24.83 13.11 -4.36
CA GLU A 193 -25.93 14.06 -4.24
C GLU A 193 -26.27 14.26 -2.75
N VAL A 194 -26.58 15.50 -2.38
CA VAL A 194 -27.13 15.81 -1.05
C VAL A 194 -28.62 15.44 -1.03
N ILE A 195 -28.97 14.37 -0.29
CA ILE A 195 -30.36 13.96 -0.11
C ILE A 195 -31.09 14.92 0.81
N TYR A 196 -30.48 15.25 1.95
CA TYR A 196 -31.05 16.15 2.96
C TYR A 196 -29.99 17.01 3.62
N VAL A 197 -30.40 18.24 3.92
CA VAL A 197 -29.74 19.11 4.90
C VAL A 197 -30.52 18.99 6.22
N LYS A 198 -29.86 18.57 7.29
CA LYS A 198 -30.46 18.37 8.59
C LYS A 198 -29.82 19.30 9.61
N SER A 199 -30.57 20.23 10.18
CA SER A 199 -30.14 21.07 11.29
C SER A 199 -30.35 20.34 12.60
N GLY A 200 -29.35 20.32 13.47
CA GLY A 200 -29.41 19.85 14.84
C GLY A 200 -29.17 20.99 15.84
N GLU A 201 -29.23 20.70 17.12
CA GLU A 201 -28.96 21.70 18.15
C GLU A 201 -27.49 22.11 18.19
N ASP A 202 -26.59 21.13 18.11
CA ASP A 202 -25.13 21.33 18.20
C ASP A 202 -24.41 21.21 16.86
N ARG A 203 -24.97 20.49 15.88
CA ARG A 203 -24.34 20.19 14.59
C ARG A 203 -25.35 20.16 13.47
N ASN A 204 -24.90 20.59 12.30
CA ASN A 204 -25.64 20.42 11.04
C ASN A 204 -25.07 19.28 10.22
N PHE A 205 -25.91 18.62 9.46
CA PHE A 205 -25.54 17.44 8.66
C PHE A 205 -25.93 17.61 7.20
N LEU A 206 -24.99 17.23 6.32
CA LEU A 206 -25.28 16.95 4.91
C LEU A 206 -25.36 15.44 4.74
N ILE A 207 -26.56 14.94 4.45
CA ILE A 207 -26.79 13.53 4.24
C ILE A 207 -26.68 13.26 2.73
N LEU A 208 -25.68 12.47 2.34
CA LEU A 208 -25.39 12.13 0.95
C LEU A 208 -26.06 10.81 0.55
N ASP A 209 -26.16 10.58 -0.76
CA ASP A 209 -26.55 9.28 -1.33
C ASP A 209 -25.41 8.25 -1.35
N GLY A 210 -24.15 8.72 -1.25
CA GLY A 210 -22.98 7.88 -1.04
C GLY A 210 -22.81 7.48 0.42
N ALA A 211 -22.14 6.35 0.69
CA ALA A 211 -21.93 5.82 2.03
C ALA A 211 -20.49 5.34 2.25
N MET A 212 -20.16 4.95 3.48
CA MET A 212 -18.84 4.41 3.83
C MET A 212 -18.44 3.17 3.03
N ASN A 213 -19.38 2.41 2.48
CA ASN A 213 -19.08 1.29 1.58
C ASN A 213 -18.64 1.73 0.19
N ASP A 214 -18.95 2.96 -0.22
CA ASP A 214 -18.50 3.52 -1.50
C ASP A 214 -17.12 4.18 -1.35
N LEU A 215 -16.88 4.83 -0.20
CA LEU A 215 -15.59 5.41 0.17
C LEU A 215 -15.27 5.12 1.64
N ILE A 216 -14.66 3.96 1.90
CA ILE A 216 -14.41 3.46 3.26
C ILE A 216 -13.32 4.24 4.03
N ARG A 217 -12.41 4.91 3.34
CA ARG A 217 -11.20 5.48 3.97
C ARG A 217 -11.48 6.50 5.08
N PRO A 218 -12.43 7.44 4.97
CA PRO A 218 -12.76 8.34 6.08
C PRO A 218 -13.18 7.58 7.33
N ALA A 219 -14.10 6.63 7.20
CA ALA A 219 -14.61 5.83 8.31
C ALA A 219 -13.54 4.92 8.93
N MET A 220 -12.70 4.27 8.11
CA MET A 220 -11.72 3.28 8.56
C MET A 220 -10.44 3.89 9.14
N TYR A 221 -9.96 4.99 8.54
CA TYR A 221 -8.65 5.56 8.81
C TYR A 221 -8.70 7.01 9.33
N GLY A 222 -9.88 7.61 9.45
CA GLY A 222 -10.00 9.05 9.65
C GLY A 222 -9.36 9.85 8.51
N ALA A 223 -9.33 9.27 7.30
CA ALA A 223 -8.62 9.83 6.17
C ALA A 223 -9.33 11.06 5.63
N TYR A 224 -8.56 12.12 5.42
CA TYR A 224 -9.04 13.32 4.77
C TYR A 224 -9.24 13.10 3.28
N HIS A 225 -10.37 13.56 2.76
CA HIS A 225 -10.63 13.81 1.34
C HIS A 225 -11.20 15.21 1.21
N GLU A 226 -10.74 15.96 0.21
CA GLU A 226 -11.32 17.26 -0.06
C GLU A 226 -12.73 17.09 -0.62
N ILE A 227 -13.68 17.86 -0.07
CA ILE A 227 -15.07 17.87 -0.49
C ILE A 227 -15.37 19.27 -1.01
N VAL A 228 -15.81 19.32 -2.26
CA VAL A 228 -16.12 20.59 -2.94
C VAL A 228 -17.49 20.49 -3.62
N PRO A 229 -18.25 21.61 -3.71
CA PRO A 229 -19.48 21.62 -4.49
C PRO A 229 -19.18 21.46 -5.98
N VAL A 230 -20.06 20.77 -6.71
CA VAL A 230 -19.95 20.60 -8.16
C VAL A 230 -20.09 21.94 -8.89
N GLU A 231 -20.99 22.79 -8.40
CA GLU A 231 -21.15 24.15 -8.89
C GLU A 231 -20.45 25.14 -7.96
N GLN A 232 -19.64 26.02 -8.51
CA GLN A 232 -19.03 27.07 -7.69
C GLN A 232 -20.13 28.05 -7.23
N PRO A 233 -20.20 28.36 -5.93
CA PRO A 233 -21.16 29.30 -5.42
C PRO A 233 -20.93 30.70 -6.01
N LEU A 234 -22.03 31.38 -6.37
CA LEU A 234 -22.00 32.79 -6.77
C LEU A 234 -21.61 33.64 -5.55
N ASP A 235 -20.90 34.76 -5.79
CA ASP A 235 -20.42 35.68 -4.74
C ASP A 235 -21.52 36.07 -3.71
N GLN A 236 -21.15 36.09 -2.42
CA GLN A 236 -21.96 36.40 -1.24
C GLN A 236 -22.76 35.23 -0.65
N ILE A 237 -22.07 34.23 -0.10
CA ILE A 237 -22.73 33.12 0.61
C ILE A 237 -22.36 33.15 2.07
N ASN A 238 -23.37 32.92 2.92
CA ASN A 238 -23.17 32.62 4.34
C ASN A 238 -22.57 31.21 4.43
N TYR A 239 -21.41 31.10 5.08
CA TYR A 239 -20.73 29.85 5.33
C TYR A 239 -21.30 29.18 6.57
N GLU A 240 -21.78 27.97 6.47
CA GLU A 240 -22.18 27.17 7.61
C GLU A 240 -21.32 25.89 7.66
N ASN A 241 -21.13 25.39 8.87
CA ASN A 241 -20.36 24.17 9.08
C ASN A 241 -21.29 22.95 9.11
N TYR A 242 -20.92 21.91 8.39
CA TYR A 242 -21.67 20.66 8.31
C TYR A 242 -20.76 19.46 8.55
N ASP A 243 -21.29 18.44 9.24
CA ASP A 243 -20.77 17.09 9.15
C ASP A 243 -21.34 16.45 7.87
N VAL A 244 -20.47 15.87 7.03
CA VAL A 244 -20.87 15.21 5.80
C VAL A 244 -20.94 13.72 6.07
N VAL A 245 -22.14 13.14 5.93
CA VAL A 245 -22.45 11.78 6.36
C VAL A 245 -23.19 11.00 5.29
N GLY A 246 -23.05 9.67 5.31
CA GLY A 246 -23.84 8.78 4.46
C GLY A 246 -25.19 8.40 5.10
N PRO A 247 -26.01 7.59 4.39
CA PRO A 247 -27.34 7.17 4.81
C PRO A 247 -27.35 5.85 5.61
N VAL A 248 -26.19 5.21 5.82
CA VAL A 248 -26.10 3.93 6.53
C VAL A 248 -26.39 4.13 8.03
N CYS A 249 -27.11 3.20 8.63
CA CYS A 249 -27.46 3.22 10.05
C CYS A 249 -26.28 2.83 10.96
N GLU A 250 -25.15 3.55 10.79
CA GLU A 250 -23.89 3.39 11.51
C GLU A 250 -23.29 4.77 11.79
N SER A 251 -22.95 5.08 13.03
CA SER A 251 -22.38 6.38 13.41
C SER A 251 -21.02 6.67 12.77
N GLY A 252 -20.32 5.63 12.34
CA GLY A 252 -19.08 5.73 11.60
C GLY A 252 -19.24 6.07 10.11
N ASP A 253 -20.48 6.13 9.58
CA ASP A 253 -20.74 6.49 8.18
C ASP A 253 -20.59 7.99 7.95
N THR A 254 -19.35 8.44 8.01
CA THR A 254 -18.95 9.85 7.97
C THR A 254 -17.85 10.05 6.94
N PHE A 255 -18.02 11.02 6.05
CA PHE A 255 -17.02 11.46 5.09
C PHE A 255 -16.12 12.57 5.66
N ALA A 256 -16.72 13.51 6.40
CA ALA A 256 -16.01 14.59 7.07
C ALA A 256 -16.80 15.11 8.26
N THR A 257 -16.10 15.60 9.29
CA THR A 257 -16.68 16.30 10.44
C THR A 257 -16.32 17.78 10.41
N VAL A 258 -17.11 18.62 11.11
CA VAL A 258 -17.00 20.09 11.15
C VAL A 258 -15.58 20.63 11.32
N SER A 259 -14.70 19.87 11.98
CA SER A 259 -13.32 20.31 12.19
C SER A 259 -12.49 20.46 10.90
N TYR A 260 -13.00 19.98 9.75
CA TYR A 260 -12.24 19.90 8.50
C TYR A 260 -12.93 20.45 7.24
N THR A 261 -14.21 20.79 7.30
CA THR A 261 -14.96 21.18 6.10
C THR A 261 -15.68 22.51 6.27
N HIS A 262 -15.30 23.48 5.46
CA HIS A 262 -16.11 24.67 5.20
C HIS A 262 -16.84 24.45 3.87
N LEU A 263 -18.01 23.80 3.91
CA LEU A 263 -18.86 23.65 2.74
C LEU A 263 -19.84 24.81 2.68
N THR A 264 -19.84 25.52 1.57
CA THR A 264 -20.86 26.48 1.21
C THR A 264 -21.95 25.77 0.43
N LEU A 265 -23.15 25.69 0.97
CA LEU A 265 -24.33 25.38 0.17
C LEU A 265 -25.12 26.67 -0.06
N PRO A 266 -25.62 26.92 -1.27
CA PRO A 266 -26.59 27.96 -1.49
C PRO A 266 -27.85 27.65 -0.64
N THR A 267 -28.17 28.49 0.31
CA THR A 267 -29.49 28.47 0.96
C THR A 267 -30.48 28.99 -0.05
N THR A 268 -31.32 28.10 -0.60
CA THR A 268 -32.49 28.49 -1.42
C THR A 268 -33.55 29.15 -0.58
#